data_33155a06240fed86b5331da4e984e092
#
_entry.id   33155a06240fed86b5331da4e984e092
#
_cell.length_a   1.000
_cell.length_b   1.000
_cell.length_c   1.000
_cell.angle_alpha   90.00
_cell.angle_beta   90.00
_cell.angle_gamma   90.00
#
_symmetry.space_group_name_H-M   'P 1'
#
loop_
_entity.id
_entity.type
_entity.pdbx_description
1 polymer ?
#
loop_
_entity_poly.entity_id
_entity_poly.type
_entity_poly.pdbx_seq_one_letter_code
_entity_poly.pdbx_strand_id
1 'polypeptide(L)'
;MPATKETLLRLARRATRHRNDIPPEDRLLADWRELDAYVLLGDPGAGKSFAFEDESKACDVALITARNFITLGIEPSHKGKTLFIDALDEMRAGGGDGRAPLDAIRARLNELGRPRFRLSYREADWRSQADVNALRDVAPKGEVTELHLEPLTRAEVFEVLRSRPVQVPDPDAFWRRGETHGLTALFGNPLLLDLTIHAVASGWPDSRQGVYEQACRRLAEETSIEHLAAKPLAPGDIDKLLDDAGLLCALLLLSGRRAVARRASEDTQLVALPALPADLQFHDAAVALASKVFITQAGISTPRHR
;
A
#
# COMPACT_ATOMS: atom_id res chain seq x y z
N MET A 1 -11.41 14.17 7.33
CA MET A 1 -12.73 13.81 7.82
C MET A 1 -12.72 12.34 8.25
N PRO A 2 -13.02 12.01 9.52
CA PRO A 2 -12.79 10.67 10.09
C PRO A 2 -13.77 9.57 9.63
N ALA A 3 -14.91 9.90 9.06
CA ALA A 3 -15.96 8.92 8.69
C ALA A 3 -15.52 7.84 7.68
N THR A 4 -14.49 8.12 6.87
CA THR A 4 -14.01 7.20 5.82
C THR A 4 -13.23 6.02 6.37
N LYS A 5 -12.50 6.26 7.46
CA LYS A 5 -11.65 5.25 8.11
C LYS A 5 -12.50 4.18 8.81
N GLU A 6 -13.57 4.60 9.46
CA GLU A 6 -14.42 3.71 10.28
C GLU A 6 -15.20 2.68 9.45
N THR A 7 -15.58 2.99 8.21
CA THR A 7 -16.40 2.07 7.41
C THR A 7 -15.58 1.00 6.73
N LEU A 8 -14.38 1.34 6.24
CA LEU A 8 -13.44 0.35 5.70
C LEU A 8 -12.94 -0.61 6.79
N LEU A 9 -12.90 -0.17 8.05
CA LEU A 9 -12.52 -0.98 9.21
C LEU A 9 -13.54 -2.04 9.61
N ARG A 10 -14.77 -1.99 9.10
CA ARG A 10 -15.86 -2.94 9.46
C ARG A 10 -16.08 -4.03 8.43
N LEU A 11 -15.37 -3.98 7.30
CA LEU A 11 -15.51 -5.03 6.29
C LEU A 11 -14.75 -6.28 6.74
N ALA A 12 -15.47 -7.39 6.87
CA ALA A 12 -14.87 -8.69 7.13
C ALA A 12 -14.04 -9.13 5.90
N ARG A 13 -12.74 -8.84 5.93
CA ARG A 13 -11.85 -9.08 4.80
C ARG A 13 -11.56 -10.57 4.62
N ARG A 14 -11.44 -10.98 3.38
CA ARG A 14 -11.13 -12.35 2.97
C ARG A 14 -9.67 -12.46 2.55
N ALA A 15 -9.10 -13.64 2.80
CA ALA A 15 -7.75 -13.96 2.35
C ALA A 15 -7.69 -15.41 1.85
N THR A 16 -6.95 -15.62 0.77
CA THR A 16 -6.78 -16.92 0.13
C THR A 16 -5.41 -17.48 0.41
N ARG A 17 -5.37 -18.77 0.76
CA ARG A 17 -4.14 -19.55 0.85
C ARG A 17 -3.98 -20.40 -0.41
N HIS A 18 -2.88 -20.19 -1.13
CA HIS A 18 -2.48 -21.05 -2.24
C HIS A 18 -1.53 -22.16 -1.75
N ARG A 19 -1.78 -23.39 -2.18
CA ARG A 19 -0.90 -24.54 -1.98
C ARG A 19 -0.73 -25.24 -3.31
N ASN A 20 0.48 -25.74 -3.57
CA ASN A 20 0.71 -26.62 -4.72
C ASN A 20 -0.21 -27.84 -4.62
N ASP A 21 -0.85 -28.19 -5.73
CA ASP A 21 -1.71 -29.38 -5.92
C ASP A 21 -2.99 -29.45 -5.05
N ILE A 22 -3.39 -28.35 -4.40
CA ILE A 22 -4.62 -28.25 -3.61
C ILE A 22 -5.40 -27.01 -4.08
N PRO A 23 -6.74 -27.09 -4.21
CA PRO A 23 -7.54 -25.92 -4.55
C PRO A 23 -7.27 -24.78 -3.58
N PRO A 24 -7.27 -23.52 -4.07
CA PRO A 24 -7.11 -22.35 -3.20
C PRO A 24 -8.16 -22.34 -2.09
N GLU A 25 -7.75 -22.03 -0.89
CA GLU A 25 -8.62 -21.98 0.28
C GLU A 25 -8.88 -20.51 0.63
N ASP A 26 -10.08 -20.05 0.32
CA ASP A 26 -10.54 -18.69 0.55
C ASP A 26 -11.45 -18.65 1.78
N ARG A 27 -11.05 -17.88 2.81
CA ARG A 27 -11.78 -17.69 4.07
C ARG A 27 -11.76 -16.24 4.52
N LEU A 28 -12.58 -15.91 5.52
CA LEU A 28 -12.42 -14.66 6.26
C LEU A 28 -11.05 -14.60 6.94
N LEU A 29 -10.45 -13.42 7.00
CA LEU A 29 -9.15 -13.25 7.68
C LEU A 29 -9.21 -13.71 9.14
N ALA A 30 -10.36 -13.52 9.79
CA ALA A 30 -10.62 -13.97 11.14
C ALA A 30 -10.49 -15.49 11.32
N ASP A 31 -10.77 -16.30 10.29
CA ASP A 31 -10.69 -17.77 10.34
C ASP A 31 -9.24 -18.28 10.32
N TRP A 32 -8.28 -17.39 10.00
CA TRP A 32 -6.85 -17.71 10.02
C TRP A 32 -6.15 -17.38 11.35
N ARG A 33 -6.91 -17.00 12.37
CA ARG A 33 -6.36 -16.65 13.70
C ARG A 33 -5.70 -17.82 14.41
N GLU A 34 -6.05 -19.05 14.08
CA GLU A 34 -5.44 -20.26 14.64
C GLU A 34 -4.00 -20.48 14.20
N LEU A 35 -3.59 -19.92 13.04
CA LEU A 35 -2.22 -20.04 12.56
C LEU A 35 -1.24 -19.37 13.51
N ASP A 36 -0.08 -20.01 13.72
CA ASP A 36 0.97 -19.45 14.57
C ASP A 36 1.75 -18.33 13.87
N ALA A 37 1.96 -18.45 12.56
CA ALA A 37 2.58 -17.40 11.76
C ALA A 37 2.01 -17.37 10.34
N TYR A 38 1.73 -16.16 9.85
CA TYR A 38 1.40 -15.94 8.44
C TYR A 38 1.93 -14.61 7.90
N VAL A 39 2.09 -14.54 6.58
CA VAL A 39 2.35 -13.30 5.84
C VAL A 39 1.11 -12.95 5.04
N LEU A 40 0.59 -11.73 5.22
CA LEU A 40 -0.53 -11.19 4.47
C LEU A 40 0.00 -10.39 3.28
N LEU A 41 -0.13 -10.94 2.10
CA LEU A 41 0.27 -10.36 0.83
C LEU A 41 -0.89 -9.57 0.21
N GLY A 42 -0.56 -8.59 -0.59
CA GLY A 42 -1.54 -7.85 -1.38
C GLY A 42 -0.97 -6.57 -1.93
N ASP A 43 -1.64 -6.02 -2.94
CA ASP A 43 -1.24 -4.80 -3.62
C ASP A 43 -1.20 -3.57 -2.71
N PRO A 44 -0.48 -2.51 -3.12
CA PRO A 44 -0.60 -1.20 -2.49
C PRO A 44 -2.07 -0.74 -2.47
N GLY A 45 -2.53 -0.26 -1.32
CA GLY A 45 -3.92 0.18 -1.18
C GLY A 45 -4.97 -0.92 -1.04
N ALA A 46 -4.60 -2.20 -1.07
CA ALA A 46 -5.52 -3.33 -0.88
C ALA A 46 -6.18 -3.36 0.52
N GLY A 47 -5.67 -2.59 1.48
CA GLY A 47 -6.25 -2.49 2.82
C GLY A 47 -5.62 -3.42 3.85
N LYS A 48 -4.39 -3.90 3.67
CA LYS A 48 -3.67 -4.74 4.63
C LYS A 48 -3.58 -4.13 6.02
N SER A 49 -3.18 -2.86 6.12
CA SER A 49 -3.08 -2.14 7.40
C SER A 49 -4.43 -2.02 8.09
N PHE A 50 -5.51 -1.78 7.34
CA PHE A 50 -6.87 -1.75 7.87
C PHE A 50 -7.30 -3.13 8.39
N ALA A 51 -7.01 -4.19 7.65
CA ALA A 51 -7.30 -5.55 8.07
C ALA A 51 -6.56 -5.90 9.38
N PHE A 52 -5.30 -5.51 9.52
CA PHE A 52 -4.53 -5.68 10.76
C PHE A 52 -5.06 -4.82 11.91
N GLU A 53 -5.46 -3.58 11.64
CA GLU A 53 -6.07 -2.70 12.64
C GLU A 53 -7.42 -3.26 13.14
N ASP A 54 -8.24 -3.82 12.25
CA ASP A 54 -9.51 -4.44 12.62
C ASP A 54 -9.30 -5.72 13.43
N GLU A 55 -8.41 -6.61 12.99
CA GLU A 55 -8.02 -7.81 13.73
C GLU A 55 -7.45 -7.46 15.11
N SER A 56 -6.70 -6.37 15.24
CA SER A 56 -6.12 -5.93 16.52
C SER A 56 -7.18 -5.47 17.52
N LYS A 57 -8.34 -5.00 17.07
CA LYS A 57 -9.47 -4.65 17.93
C LYS A 57 -10.25 -5.87 18.42
N ALA A 58 -10.24 -6.93 17.61
CA ALA A 58 -10.98 -8.16 17.89
C ALA A 58 -10.20 -9.14 18.79
N CYS A 59 -8.88 -8.98 18.91
CA CYS A 59 -7.98 -9.90 19.61
C CYS A 59 -7.01 -9.16 20.51
N ASP A 60 -6.52 -9.81 21.56
CA ASP A 60 -5.43 -9.29 22.39
C ASP A 60 -4.08 -9.50 21.67
N VAL A 61 -3.74 -8.54 20.84
CA VAL A 61 -2.53 -8.56 20.00
C VAL A 61 -1.74 -7.26 20.16
N ALA A 62 -0.50 -7.28 19.69
CA ALA A 62 0.33 -6.09 19.57
C ALA A 62 0.45 -5.69 18.10
N LEU A 63 -0.18 -4.58 17.70
CA LEU A 63 -0.02 -3.99 16.38
C LEU A 63 1.14 -3.00 16.39
N ILE A 64 2.14 -3.24 15.55
CA ILE A 64 3.35 -2.42 15.46
C ILE A 64 3.78 -2.28 14.00
N THR A 65 4.26 -1.10 13.61
CA THR A 65 4.87 -0.95 12.27
C THR A 65 6.21 -1.67 12.22
N ALA A 66 6.58 -2.24 11.07
CA ALA A 66 7.87 -2.91 10.87
C ALA A 66 9.04 -1.99 11.25
N ARG A 67 8.94 -0.69 10.93
CA ARG A 67 9.94 0.30 11.31
C ARG A 67 10.14 0.38 12.83
N ASN A 68 9.05 0.55 13.58
CA ASN A 68 9.14 0.66 15.05
C ASN A 68 9.60 -0.65 15.67
N PHE A 69 9.13 -1.79 15.16
CA PHE A 69 9.58 -3.11 15.62
C PHE A 69 11.10 -3.29 15.48
N ILE A 70 11.67 -2.86 14.38
CA ILE A 70 13.12 -2.95 14.14
C ILE A 70 13.90 -1.94 14.98
N THR A 71 13.44 -0.69 15.04
CA THR A 71 14.22 0.42 15.64
C THR A 71 14.03 0.52 17.15
N LEU A 72 12.82 0.31 17.66
CA LEU A 72 12.47 0.47 19.07
C LEU A 72 12.30 -0.86 19.81
N GLY A 73 12.09 -1.98 19.06
CA GLY A 73 11.72 -3.25 19.63
C GLY A 73 10.26 -3.30 20.05
N ILE A 74 9.94 -4.09 21.07
CA ILE A 74 8.59 -4.17 21.63
C ILE A 74 8.51 -3.61 23.04
N GLU A 75 7.36 -3.02 23.33
CA GLU A 75 7.06 -2.61 24.71
C GLU A 75 6.80 -3.83 25.62
N PRO A 76 7.03 -3.71 26.94
CA PRO A 76 6.74 -4.80 27.89
C PRO A 76 5.28 -5.29 27.82
N SER A 77 4.33 -4.42 27.48
CA SER A 77 2.90 -4.72 27.29
C SER A 77 2.61 -5.66 26.12
N HIS A 78 3.54 -5.80 25.17
CA HIS A 78 3.43 -6.66 24.01
C HIS A 78 3.97 -8.08 24.25
N LYS A 79 4.63 -8.28 25.38
CA LYS A 79 5.26 -9.58 25.70
C LYS A 79 4.19 -10.66 25.85
N GLY A 80 4.39 -11.79 25.18
CA GLY A 80 3.45 -12.93 25.19
C GLY A 80 2.24 -12.78 24.24
N LYS A 81 2.07 -11.62 23.59
CA LYS A 81 1.00 -11.41 22.61
C LYS A 81 1.38 -11.88 21.22
N THR A 82 0.37 -12.10 20.36
CA THR A 82 0.59 -12.25 18.92
C THR A 82 0.98 -10.90 18.34
N LEU A 83 2.09 -10.85 17.60
CA LEU A 83 2.61 -9.61 17.01
C LEU A 83 2.03 -9.43 15.61
N PHE A 84 1.39 -8.29 15.37
CA PHE A 84 0.98 -7.84 14.03
C PHE A 84 1.99 -6.80 13.57
N ILE A 85 2.85 -7.15 12.62
CA ILE A 85 3.94 -6.32 12.12
C ILE A 85 3.53 -5.80 10.75
N ASP A 86 3.20 -4.52 10.67
CA ASP A 86 2.63 -3.90 9.47
C ASP A 86 3.66 -3.13 8.65
N ALA A 87 3.46 -3.07 7.34
CA ALA A 87 4.18 -2.24 6.39
C ALA A 87 5.69 -2.52 6.29
N LEU A 88 6.11 -3.80 6.18
CA LEU A 88 7.52 -4.15 5.96
C LEU A 88 8.06 -3.64 4.63
N ASP A 89 7.22 -3.59 3.62
CA ASP A 89 7.57 -3.08 2.29
C ASP A 89 8.03 -1.62 2.31
N GLU A 90 7.53 -0.81 3.23
CA GLU A 90 7.98 0.57 3.41
C GLU A 90 9.45 0.68 3.79
N MET A 91 10.03 -0.34 4.41
CA MET A 91 11.43 -0.39 4.81
C MET A 91 12.38 -0.78 3.66
N ARG A 92 11.91 -1.54 2.67
CA ARG A 92 12.74 -1.99 1.52
C ARG A 92 13.04 -0.89 0.50
N ALA A 93 12.24 0.16 0.45
CA ALA A 93 12.43 1.26 -0.49
C ALA A 93 13.72 2.08 -0.21
N GLY A 94 14.42 1.81 0.90
CA GLY A 94 15.54 2.61 1.37
C GLY A 94 16.95 2.29 0.80
N GLY A 95 17.06 1.38 -0.19
CA GLY A 95 18.36 1.04 -0.80
C GLY A 95 19.12 -0.06 -0.04
N GLY A 96 19.66 -1.02 -0.76
CA GLY A 96 20.33 -2.22 -0.25
C GLY A 96 19.83 -3.47 -0.96
N ASP A 97 20.31 -4.65 -0.61
CA ASP A 97 19.90 -5.92 -1.22
C ASP A 97 18.42 -6.32 -0.94
N GLY A 98 17.68 -5.46 -0.25
CA GLY A 98 16.27 -5.62 0.08
C GLY A 98 15.98 -6.71 1.12
N ARG A 99 17.00 -7.42 1.62
CA ARG A 99 16.86 -8.44 2.68
C ARG A 99 17.02 -7.87 4.08
N ALA A 100 17.80 -6.82 4.25
CA ALA A 100 18.13 -6.24 5.54
C ALA A 100 16.91 -6.00 6.47
N PRO A 101 15.75 -5.46 6.01
CA PRO A 101 14.59 -5.30 6.87
C PRO A 101 13.98 -6.63 7.33
N LEU A 102 13.90 -7.64 6.46
CA LEU A 102 13.38 -8.95 6.83
C LEU A 102 14.31 -9.65 7.82
N ASP A 103 15.63 -9.57 7.60
CA ASP A 103 16.63 -10.14 8.51
C ASP A 103 16.62 -9.45 9.88
N ALA A 104 16.40 -8.13 9.93
CA ALA A 104 16.23 -7.40 11.18
C ALA A 104 14.95 -7.84 11.93
N ILE A 105 13.84 -8.08 11.23
CA ILE A 105 12.62 -8.64 11.84
C ILE A 105 12.90 -10.05 12.37
N ARG A 106 13.58 -10.90 11.60
CA ARG A 106 13.95 -12.27 12.03
C ARG A 106 14.79 -12.24 13.30
N ALA A 107 15.81 -11.37 13.36
CA ALA A 107 16.64 -11.23 14.56
C ALA A 107 15.79 -10.86 15.78
N ARG A 108 14.89 -9.88 15.64
CA ARG A 108 13.99 -9.47 16.71
C ARG A 108 13.01 -10.56 17.13
N LEU A 109 12.39 -11.27 16.19
CA LEU A 109 11.49 -12.40 16.50
C LEU A 109 12.24 -13.51 17.25
N ASN A 110 13.49 -13.79 16.87
CA ASN A 110 14.31 -14.79 17.57
C ASN A 110 14.69 -14.33 18.99
N GLU A 111 15.08 -13.05 19.19
CA GLU A 111 15.35 -12.46 20.51
C GLU A 111 14.15 -12.56 21.46
N LEU A 112 12.93 -12.47 20.92
CA LEU A 112 11.67 -12.55 21.66
C LEU A 112 11.22 -13.99 21.95
N GLY A 113 12.02 -15.01 21.56
CA GLY A 113 11.67 -16.40 21.78
C GLY A 113 10.65 -16.96 20.79
N ARG A 114 10.63 -16.42 19.56
CA ARG A 114 9.78 -16.88 18.47
C ARG A 114 8.27 -16.79 18.79
N PRO A 115 7.74 -15.62 19.06
CA PRO A 115 6.32 -15.43 19.33
C PRO A 115 5.48 -15.72 18.09
N ARG A 116 4.17 -15.87 18.29
CA ARG A 116 3.22 -15.86 17.16
C ARG A 116 3.28 -14.51 16.47
N PHE A 117 3.28 -14.49 15.13
CA PHE A 117 3.32 -13.24 14.37
C PHE A 117 2.48 -13.26 13.10
N ARG A 118 2.12 -12.08 12.67
CA ARG A 118 1.46 -11.72 11.41
C ARG A 118 2.28 -10.63 10.76
N LEU A 119 2.63 -10.79 9.50
CA LEU A 119 3.44 -9.82 8.78
C LEU A 119 2.68 -9.34 7.54
N SER A 120 2.48 -8.03 7.36
CA SER A 120 1.94 -7.51 6.10
C SER A 120 3.05 -7.17 5.12
N TYR A 121 2.83 -7.50 3.85
CA TYR A 121 3.84 -7.31 2.83
C TYR A 121 3.22 -7.05 1.45
N ARG A 122 3.95 -6.37 0.55
CA ARG A 122 3.53 -6.24 -0.86
C ARG A 122 3.83 -7.52 -1.62
N GLU A 123 2.86 -7.97 -2.40
CA GLU A 123 3.01 -9.16 -3.22
C GLU A 123 4.16 -9.03 -4.23
N ALA A 124 4.25 -7.88 -4.91
CA ALA A 124 5.30 -7.61 -5.90
C ALA A 124 6.74 -7.64 -5.35
N ASP A 125 6.92 -7.42 -4.05
CA ASP A 125 8.22 -7.40 -3.38
C ASP A 125 8.55 -8.73 -2.66
N TRP A 126 7.57 -9.63 -2.59
CA TRP A 126 7.69 -10.91 -1.91
C TRP A 126 8.42 -11.95 -2.77
N ARG A 127 9.48 -12.53 -2.24
CA ARG A 127 10.31 -13.54 -2.93
C ARG A 127 9.88 -14.97 -2.61
N SER A 128 8.59 -15.15 -2.28
CA SER A 128 7.95 -16.44 -2.04
C SER A 128 8.84 -17.42 -1.23
N GLN A 129 9.35 -18.46 -1.84
CA GLN A 129 10.04 -19.54 -1.16
C GLN A 129 11.25 -19.09 -0.30
N ALA A 130 12.02 -18.10 -0.77
CA ALA A 130 13.20 -17.61 -0.05
C ALA A 130 12.81 -16.86 1.24
N ASP A 131 11.78 -16.01 1.16
CA ASP A 131 11.31 -15.20 2.28
C ASP A 131 10.52 -16.08 3.28
N VAL A 132 9.73 -17.05 2.78
CA VAL A 132 9.05 -18.06 3.63
C VAL A 132 10.07 -18.88 4.40
N ASN A 133 11.09 -19.42 3.75
CA ASN A 133 12.10 -20.22 4.41
C ASN A 133 12.84 -19.42 5.50
N ALA A 134 13.15 -18.15 5.20
CA ALA A 134 13.78 -17.26 6.15
C ALA A 134 12.91 -17.02 7.41
N LEU A 135 11.59 -16.91 7.26
CA LEU A 135 10.67 -16.72 8.38
C LEU A 135 10.37 -18.01 9.14
N ARG A 136 10.46 -19.18 8.50
CA ARG A 136 10.28 -20.50 9.17
C ARG A 136 11.26 -20.70 10.33
N ASP A 137 12.50 -20.21 10.17
CA ASP A 137 13.53 -20.33 11.21
C ASP A 137 13.13 -19.63 12.53
N VAL A 138 12.24 -18.65 12.47
CA VAL A 138 11.79 -17.83 13.60
C VAL A 138 10.30 -18.00 13.93
N ALA A 139 9.59 -18.81 13.18
CA ALA A 139 8.21 -19.16 13.47
C ALA A 139 8.12 -20.16 14.64
N PRO A 140 7.07 -20.08 15.48
CA PRO A 140 6.95 -20.95 16.68
C PRO A 140 7.05 -22.44 16.39
N LYS A 141 6.44 -22.91 15.28
CA LYS A 141 6.44 -24.33 14.87
C LYS A 141 7.23 -24.58 13.57
N GLY A 142 8.02 -23.62 13.13
CA GLY A 142 8.72 -23.72 11.86
C GLY A 142 7.80 -23.67 10.63
N GLU A 143 6.56 -23.20 10.80
CA GLU A 143 5.57 -23.08 9.73
C GLU A 143 5.16 -21.63 9.54
N VAL A 144 5.12 -21.18 8.28
CA VAL A 144 4.62 -19.87 7.87
C VAL A 144 3.66 -20.06 6.70
N THR A 145 2.49 -19.46 6.79
CA THR A 145 1.48 -19.51 5.74
C THR A 145 1.48 -18.20 4.94
N GLU A 146 1.46 -18.29 3.63
CA GLU A 146 1.22 -17.16 2.74
C GLU A 146 -0.29 -17.00 2.55
N LEU A 147 -0.82 -15.82 2.85
CA LEU A 147 -2.21 -15.44 2.64
C LEU A 147 -2.25 -14.26 1.69
N HIS A 148 -3.07 -14.33 0.66
CA HIS A 148 -3.29 -13.26 -0.29
C HIS A 148 -4.59 -12.55 0.05
N LEU A 149 -4.51 -11.26 0.35
CA LEU A 149 -5.68 -10.45 0.68
C LEU A 149 -6.54 -10.26 -0.58
N GLU A 150 -7.77 -10.76 -0.53
CA GLU A 150 -8.68 -10.68 -1.67
C GLU A 150 -9.14 -9.24 -1.96
N PRO A 151 -9.34 -8.89 -3.24
CA PRO A 151 -10.01 -7.66 -3.62
C PRO A 151 -11.40 -7.57 -2.98
N LEU A 152 -11.93 -6.35 -2.84
CA LEU A 152 -13.32 -6.16 -2.43
C LEU A 152 -14.25 -6.82 -3.44
N THR A 153 -15.19 -7.60 -2.95
CA THR A 153 -16.30 -8.11 -3.74
C THR A 153 -17.25 -6.98 -4.11
N ARG A 154 -18.09 -7.20 -5.12
CA ARG A 154 -19.13 -6.22 -5.50
C ARG A 154 -20.03 -5.84 -4.31
N ALA A 155 -20.39 -6.79 -3.47
CA ALA A 155 -21.20 -6.53 -2.27
C ALA A 155 -20.51 -5.59 -1.29
N GLU A 156 -19.22 -5.83 -1.01
CA GLU A 156 -18.39 -4.98 -0.14
C GLU A 156 -18.17 -3.59 -0.74
N VAL A 157 -17.96 -3.48 -2.06
CA VAL A 157 -17.91 -2.19 -2.75
C VAL A 157 -19.21 -1.42 -2.51
N PHE A 158 -20.38 -2.06 -2.66
CA PHE A 158 -21.65 -1.42 -2.40
C PHE A 158 -21.84 -1.01 -0.94
N GLU A 159 -21.31 -1.75 0.03
CA GLU A 159 -21.27 -1.33 1.43
C GLU A 159 -20.47 -0.04 1.61
N VAL A 160 -19.27 0.03 1.00
CA VAL A 160 -18.44 1.24 1.02
C VAL A 160 -19.17 2.42 0.38
N LEU A 161 -19.81 2.24 -0.78
CA LEU A 161 -20.55 3.30 -1.47
C LEU A 161 -21.73 3.81 -0.63
N ARG A 162 -22.52 2.92 -0.03
CA ARG A 162 -23.65 3.28 0.82
C ARG A 162 -23.23 4.00 2.10
N SER A 163 -22.04 3.75 2.59
CA SER A 163 -21.52 4.44 3.77
C SER A 163 -21.16 5.92 3.49
N ARG A 164 -21.20 6.35 2.23
CA ARG A 164 -20.82 7.69 1.77
C ARG A 164 -21.97 8.38 1.01
N PRO A 165 -23.13 8.57 1.63
CA PRO A 165 -24.34 9.05 0.92
C PRO A 165 -24.20 10.46 0.38
N VAL A 166 -23.29 11.28 0.91
CA VAL A 166 -23.02 12.63 0.41
C VAL A 166 -22.22 12.63 -0.89
N GLN A 167 -21.19 11.76 -0.97
CA GLN A 167 -20.33 11.64 -2.16
C GLN A 167 -20.94 10.72 -3.22
N VAL A 168 -21.70 9.71 -2.79
CA VAL A 168 -22.33 8.70 -3.65
C VAL A 168 -23.80 8.55 -3.27
N PRO A 169 -24.67 9.48 -3.71
CA PRO A 169 -26.10 9.42 -3.38
C PRO A 169 -26.81 8.23 -4.04
N ASP A 170 -26.32 7.74 -5.17
CA ASP A 170 -26.83 6.56 -5.88
C ASP A 170 -25.70 5.58 -6.20
N PRO A 171 -25.47 4.54 -5.36
CA PRO A 171 -24.45 3.51 -5.58
C PRO A 171 -24.62 2.73 -6.89
N ASP A 172 -25.85 2.48 -7.32
CA ASP A 172 -26.11 1.76 -8.56
C ASP A 172 -25.76 2.61 -9.79
N ALA A 173 -26.05 3.90 -9.77
CA ALA A 173 -25.62 4.83 -10.81
C ALA A 173 -24.10 4.97 -10.83
N PHE A 174 -23.44 5.04 -9.68
CA PHE A 174 -21.98 5.05 -9.59
C PHE A 174 -21.38 3.80 -10.23
N TRP A 175 -21.90 2.61 -9.88
CA TRP A 175 -21.43 1.35 -10.44
C TRP A 175 -21.59 1.30 -11.97
N ARG A 176 -22.81 1.62 -12.50
CA ARG A 176 -23.05 1.66 -13.94
C ARG A 176 -22.14 2.62 -14.69
N ARG A 177 -21.85 3.79 -14.12
CA ARG A 177 -20.88 4.74 -14.69
C ARG A 177 -19.48 4.14 -14.70
N GLY A 178 -19.08 3.49 -13.62
CA GLY A 178 -17.82 2.75 -13.54
C GLY A 178 -17.70 1.66 -14.63
N GLU A 179 -18.77 0.91 -14.89
CA GLU A 179 -18.82 -0.06 -15.98
C GLU A 179 -18.63 0.61 -17.35
N THR A 180 -19.34 1.70 -17.60
CA THR A 180 -19.24 2.46 -18.86
C THR A 180 -17.80 2.96 -19.10
N HIS A 181 -17.10 3.33 -18.06
CA HIS A 181 -15.71 3.81 -18.14
C HIS A 181 -14.66 2.68 -18.04
N GLY A 182 -15.08 1.41 -17.85
CA GLY A 182 -14.18 0.27 -17.68
C GLY A 182 -13.33 0.33 -16.39
N LEU A 183 -13.87 0.90 -15.31
CA LEU A 183 -13.17 1.13 -14.04
C LEU A 183 -13.50 0.10 -12.95
N THR A 184 -14.47 -0.80 -13.19
CA THR A 184 -14.96 -1.74 -12.15
C THR A 184 -13.88 -2.64 -11.57
N ALA A 185 -12.88 -3.00 -12.38
CA ALA A 185 -11.72 -3.77 -11.90
C ALA A 185 -10.90 -3.02 -10.83
N LEU A 186 -10.93 -1.68 -10.83
CA LEU A 186 -10.22 -0.86 -9.84
C LEU A 186 -10.98 -0.81 -8.50
N PHE A 187 -12.30 -1.00 -8.52
CA PHE A 187 -13.15 -0.90 -7.32
C PHE A 187 -12.86 -2.00 -6.29
N GLY A 188 -12.26 -3.11 -6.72
CA GLY A 188 -11.78 -4.15 -5.81
C GLY A 188 -10.63 -3.69 -4.90
N ASN A 189 -9.93 -2.61 -5.26
CA ASN A 189 -8.90 -2.02 -4.42
C ASN A 189 -9.48 -0.83 -3.63
N PRO A 190 -9.51 -0.88 -2.28
CA PRO A 190 -10.11 0.17 -1.45
C PRO A 190 -9.59 1.57 -1.71
N LEU A 191 -8.28 1.71 -1.97
CA LEU A 191 -7.69 3.02 -2.24
C LEU A 191 -8.11 3.55 -3.61
N LEU A 192 -8.14 2.69 -4.64
CA LEU A 192 -8.57 3.10 -5.98
C LEU A 192 -10.06 3.42 -6.02
N LEU A 193 -10.88 2.68 -5.27
CA LEU A 193 -12.29 3.01 -5.07
C LEU A 193 -12.45 4.38 -4.42
N ASP A 194 -11.72 4.64 -3.34
CA ASP A 194 -11.74 5.92 -2.63
C ASP A 194 -11.33 7.09 -3.54
N LEU A 195 -10.24 6.94 -4.26
CA LEU A 195 -9.78 7.93 -5.24
C LEU A 195 -10.82 8.19 -6.33
N THR A 196 -11.48 7.14 -6.82
CA THR A 196 -12.54 7.28 -7.82
C THR A 196 -13.73 8.04 -7.26
N ILE A 197 -14.20 7.69 -6.05
CA ILE A 197 -15.30 8.41 -5.38
C ILE A 197 -14.99 9.91 -5.30
N HIS A 198 -13.78 10.26 -4.89
CA HIS A 198 -13.38 11.67 -4.77
C HIS A 198 -13.20 12.35 -6.13
N ALA A 199 -12.63 11.64 -7.12
CA ALA A 199 -12.43 12.18 -8.45
C ALA A 199 -13.74 12.54 -9.14
N VAL A 200 -14.81 11.77 -8.90
CA VAL A 200 -16.11 12.00 -9.54
C VAL A 200 -17.11 12.75 -8.68
N ALA A 201 -16.70 13.25 -7.50
CA ALA A 201 -17.58 13.97 -6.57
C ALA A 201 -18.23 15.23 -7.18
N SER A 202 -17.53 15.91 -8.11
CA SER A 202 -18.04 17.06 -8.86
C SER A 202 -18.72 16.70 -10.18
N GLY A 203 -18.82 15.40 -10.49
CA GLY A 203 -19.38 14.86 -11.74
C GLY A 203 -18.41 13.90 -12.40
N TRP A 204 -18.96 12.99 -13.20
CA TRP A 204 -18.16 12.04 -13.96
C TRP A 204 -17.55 12.72 -15.20
N PRO A 205 -16.23 12.62 -15.40
CA PRO A 205 -15.59 13.01 -16.67
C PRO A 205 -16.12 12.17 -17.83
N ASP A 206 -16.00 12.70 -19.06
CA ASP A 206 -16.48 12.01 -20.26
C ASP A 206 -15.62 10.81 -20.65
N SER A 207 -14.45 10.68 -20.08
CA SER A 207 -13.50 9.61 -20.41
C SER A 207 -12.87 8.96 -19.19
N ARG A 208 -12.45 7.72 -19.34
CA ARG A 208 -11.63 6.99 -18.34
C ARG A 208 -10.36 7.77 -17.97
N GLN A 209 -9.70 8.36 -18.97
CA GLN A 209 -8.49 9.17 -18.73
C GLN A 209 -8.80 10.37 -17.82
N GLY A 210 -9.92 11.06 -18.03
CA GLY A 210 -10.33 12.16 -17.18
C GLY A 210 -10.55 11.76 -15.73
N VAL A 211 -11.05 10.54 -15.46
CA VAL A 211 -11.18 10.03 -14.09
C VAL A 211 -9.80 9.81 -13.46
N TYR A 212 -8.85 9.23 -14.18
CA TYR A 212 -7.47 9.08 -13.69
C TYR A 212 -6.79 10.42 -13.42
N GLU A 213 -6.96 11.39 -14.33
CA GLU A 213 -6.40 12.74 -14.17
C GLU A 213 -6.94 13.41 -12.91
N GLN A 214 -8.25 13.36 -12.67
CA GLN A 214 -8.85 13.91 -11.46
C GLN A 214 -8.37 13.17 -10.19
N ALA A 215 -8.21 11.85 -10.24
CA ALA A 215 -7.67 11.07 -9.13
C ALA A 215 -6.21 11.45 -8.81
N CYS A 216 -5.36 11.61 -9.83
CA CYS A 216 -3.98 12.08 -9.67
C CYS A 216 -3.92 13.51 -9.12
N ARG A 217 -4.78 14.40 -9.63
CA ARG A 217 -4.92 15.77 -9.14
C ARG A 217 -5.28 15.78 -7.66
N ARG A 218 -6.22 14.95 -7.24
CA ARG A 218 -6.59 14.81 -5.84
C ARG A 218 -5.43 14.35 -4.96
N LEU A 219 -4.66 13.36 -5.42
CA LEU A 219 -3.44 12.93 -4.72
C LEU A 219 -2.39 14.04 -4.60
N ALA A 220 -2.27 14.88 -5.63
CA ALA A 220 -1.36 16.02 -5.61
C ALA A 220 -1.83 17.13 -4.65
N GLU A 221 -3.13 17.40 -4.59
CA GLU A 221 -3.74 18.37 -3.66
C GLU A 221 -3.63 17.95 -2.20
N GLU A 222 -3.70 16.65 -1.91
CA GLU A 222 -3.52 16.09 -0.57
C GLU A 222 -2.05 16.06 -0.12
N THR A 223 -1.19 16.92 -0.65
CA THR A 223 0.20 17.04 -0.19
C THR A 223 0.25 17.13 1.34
N SER A 224 1.21 16.44 1.93
CA SER A 224 1.25 16.23 3.38
C SER A 224 1.14 17.55 4.15
N ILE A 225 0.35 17.52 5.22
CA ILE A 225 0.18 18.65 6.14
C ILE A 225 1.53 19.21 6.63
N GLU A 226 2.56 18.37 6.70
CA GLU A 226 3.94 18.75 7.06
C GLU A 226 4.61 19.62 5.97
N HIS A 227 4.27 19.44 4.70
CA HIS A 227 4.77 20.29 3.60
C HIS A 227 3.89 21.52 3.36
N LEU A 228 2.59 21.45 3.66
CA LEU A 228 1.66 22.60 3.59
C LEU A 228 1.98 23.70 4.61
N ALA A 229 2.60 23.35 5.74
CA ALA A 229 3.07 24.34 6.71
C ALA A 229 4.18 25.25 6.15
N ALA A 230 4.85 24.85 5.05
CA ALA A 230 5.90 25.64 4.44
C ALA A 230 5.42 26.54 3.29
N LYS A 231 4.53 26.08 2.40
CA LYS A 231 3.95 26.88 1.29
C LYS A 231 2.78 26.15 0.62
N PRO A 232 1.55 26.72 0.59
CA PRO A 232 0.46 26.16 -0.20
C PRO A 232 0.81 26.21 -1.69
N LEU A 233 0.57 25.10 -2.42
CA LEU A 233 0.71 25.08 -3.87
C LEU A 233 -0.42 25.93 -4.50
N ALA A 234 -0.07 26.81 -5.41
CA ALA A 234 -1.05 27.52 -6.23
C ALA A 234 -1.69 26.53 -7.25
N PRO A 235 -2.93 26.77 -7.73
CA PRO A 235 -3.56 25.86 -8.70
C PRO A 235 -2.71 25.56 -9.93
N GLY A 236 -2.00 26.52 -10.49
CA GLY A 236 -1.09 26.34 -11.62
C GLY A 236 0.19 25.55 -11.28
N ASP A 237 0.54 25.41 -10.01
CA ASP A 237 1.67 24.61 -9.58
C ASP A 237 1.31 23.11 -9.50
N ILE A 238 0.02 22.79 -9.32
CA ILE A 238 -0.49 21.42 -9.35
C ILE A 238 -0.39 20.83 -10.76
N ASP A 239 -0.71 21.59 -11.80
CA ASP A 239 -0.58 21.14 -13.19
C ASP A 239 0.89 20.81 -13.50
N LYS A 240 1.82 21.69 -13.18
CA LYS A 240 3.27 21.46 -13.32
C LYS A 240 3.75 20.24 -12.56
N LEU A 241 3.25 20.06 -11.33
CA LEU A 241 3.57 18.88 -10.52
C LEU A 241 3.09 17.60 -11.18
N LEU A 242 1.88 17.59 -11.74
CA LEU A 242 1.32 16.44 -12.44
C LEU A 242 2.06 16.14 -13.73
N ASP A 243 2.47 17.15 -14.49
CA ASP A 243 3.30 17.00 -15.68
C ASP A 243 4.64 16.36 -15.34
N ASP A 244 5.33 16.85 -14.32
CA ASP A 244 6.59 16.28 -13.85
C ASP A 244 6.41 14.84 -13.30
N ALA A 245 5.35 14.60 -12.54
CA ALA A 245 5.04 13.27 -12.03
C ALA A 245 4.74 12.28 -13.19
N GLY A 246 3.98 12.73 -14.18
CA GLY A 246 3.69 11.95 -15.39
C GLY A 246 4.95 11.60 -16.18
N LEU A 247 5.85 12.57 -16.35
CA LEU A 247 7.13 12.35 -17.03
C LEU A 247 8.02 11.35 -16.28
N LEU A 248 8.11 11.47 -14.95
CA LEU A 248 8.85 10.52 -14.10
C LEU A 248 8.26 9.11 -14.17
N CYS A 249 6.94 8.98 -14.12
CA CYS A 249 6.28 7.68 -14.26
C CYS A 249 6.50 7.07 -15.65
N ALA A 250 6.45 7.87 -16.72
CA ALA A 250 6.73 7.43 -18.08
C ALA A 250 8.18 6.94 -18.22
N LEU A 251 9.14 7.65 -17.66
CA LEU A 251 10.55 7.24 -17.62
C LEU A 251 10.74 5.89 -16.92
N LEU A 252 10.09 5.69 -15.78
CA LEU A 252 10.14 4.42 -15.05
C LEU A 252 9.52 3.28 -15.86
N LEU A 253 8.37 3.53 -16.49
CA LEU A 253 7.67 2.54 -17.29
C LEU A 253 8.51 2.13 -18.52
N LEU A 254 9.01 3.10 -19.27
CA LEU A 254 9.77 2.87 -20.49
C LEU A 254 11.16 2.26 -20.25
N SER A 255 11.80 2.62 -19.13
CA SER A 255 13.10 2.07 -18.76
C SER A 255 13.04 0.73 -18.06
N GLY A 256 11.86 0.26 -17.65
CA GLY A 256 11.68 -0.93 -16.83
C GLY A 256 12.24 -0.80 -15.40
N ARG A 257 12.57 0.43 -14.99
CA ARG A 257 13.13 0.68 -13.66
C ARG A 257 12.03 0.87 -12.62
N ARG A 258 12.35 0.57 -11.36
CA ARG A 258 11.32 0.50 -10.30
C ARG A 258 11.10 1.81 -9.55
N ALA A 259 12.11 2.69 -9.47
CA ALA A 259 12.03 3.89 -8.65
C ALA A 259 13.02 4.98 -9.10
N VAL A 260 12.83 6.18 -8.57
CA VAL A 260 13.71 7.33 -8.79
C VAL A 260 14.53 7.57 -7.52
N ALA A 261 15.86 7.61 -7.65
CA ALA A 261 16.78 8.04 -6.61
C ALA A 261 17.01 9.55 -6.72
N ARG A 262 16.89 10.29 -5.61
CA ARG A 262 17.15 11.74 -5.56
C ARG A 262 18.63 12.10 -5.67
N ARG A 263 19.51 11.12 -5.38
CA ARG A 263 20.97 11.26 -5.47
C ARG A 263 21.52 10.28 -6.50
N ALA A 264 22.77 10.45 -6.87
CA ALA A 264 23.46 9.48 -7.70
C ALA A 264 23.39 8.09 -7.06
N SER A 265 23.13 7.07 -7.87
CA SER A 265 22.99 5.68 -7.45
C SER A 265 23.61 4.77 -8.48
N GLU A 266 24.31 3.73 -8.01
CA GLU A 266 24.84 2.65 -8.84
C GLU A 266 23.82 1.51 -9.05
N ASP A 267 22.67 1.55 -8.34
CA ASP A 267 21.60 0.57 -8.50
C ASP A 267 20.95 0.74 -9.88
N THR A 268 21.14 -0.24 -10.75
CA THR A 268 20.61 -0.26 -12.12
C THR A 268 19.08 -0.33 -12.18
N GLN A 269 18.42 -0.67 -11.08
CA GLN A 269 16.96 -0.68 -10.96
C GLN A 269 16.39 0.72 -10.65
N LEU A 270 17.23 1.71 -10.42
CA LEU A 270 16.84 3.07 -10.12
C LEU A 270 17.16 4.02 -11.27
N VAL A 271 16.32 5.04 -11.42
CA VAL A 271 16.62 6.23 -12.20
C VAL A 271 17.23 7.25 -11.25
N ALA A 272 18.50 7.59 -11.40
CA ALA A 272 19.09 8.64 -10.60
C ALA A 272 18.68 10.02 -11.17
N LEU A 273 18.02 10.85 -10.36
CA LEU A 273 17.55 12.18 -10.77
C LEU A 273 18.69 13.05 -11.35
N PRO A 274 19.90 13.08 -10.77
CA PRO A 274 21.02 13.83 -11.34
C PRO A 274 21.55 13.30 -12.67
N ALA A 275 21.22 12.07 -13.03
CA ALA A 275 21.66 11.41 -14.28
C ALA A 275 20.61 11.52 -15.40
N LEU A 276 19.50 12.22 -15.17
CA LEU A 276 18.49 12.44 -16.20
C LEU A 276 19.04 13.38 -17.28
N PRO A 277 18.70 13.13 -18.56
CA PRO A 277 19.08 14.00 -19.66
C PRO A 277 18.62 15.45 -19.42
N ALA A 278 19.46 16.43 -19.72
CA ALA A 278 19.15 17.83 -19.51
C ALA A 278 18.06 18.38 -20.45
N ASP A 279 17.76 17.67 -21.54
CA ASP A 279 16.67 17.96 -22.47
C ASP A 279 15.30 17.56 -21.92
N LEU A 280 15.25 16.75 -20.88
CA LEU A 280 14.01 16.51 -20.14
C LEU A 280 13.69 17.74 -19.27
N GLN A 281 12.73 18.52 -19.72
CA GLN A 281 12.32 19.75 -19.04
C GLN A 281 11.35 19.43 -17.89
N PHE A 282 11.87 19.35 -16.66
CA PHE A 282 11.06 19.36 -15.45
C PHE A 282 10.84 20.77 -14.93
N HIS A 283 9.67 21.05 -14.39
CA HIS A 283 9.39 22.28 -13.64
C HIS A 283 10.07 22.20 -12.26
N ASP A 284 9.80 21.16 -11.50
CA ASP A 284 10.45 20.80 -10.23
C ASP A 284 10.21 19.32 -9.90
N ALA A 285 11.08 18.45 -10.42
CA ALA A 285 10.98 17.01 -10.18
C ALA A 285 11.09 16.65 -8.69
N ALA A 286 11.75 17.46 -7.85
CA ALA A 286 11.88 17.21 -6.42
C ALA A 286 10.53 17.42 -5.70
N VAL A 287 9.76 18.42 -6.11
CA VAL A 287 8.38 18.65 -5.61
C VAL A 287 7.46 17.53 -6.06
N ALA A 288 7.53 17.11 -7.33
CA ALA A 288 6.75 15.98 -7.84
C ALA A 288 7.01 14.70 -7.03
N LEU A 289 8.29 14.37 -6.76
CA LEU A 289 8.68 13.21 -5.96
C LEU A 289 8.30 13.32 -4.47
N ALA A 290 8.04 14.52 -3.96
CA ALA A 290 7.57 14.75 -2.60
C ALA A 290 6.04 14.65 -2.47
N SER A 291 5.32 14.63 -3.58
CA SER A 291 3.85 14.54 -3.59
C SER A 291 3.36 13.15 -3.19
N LYS A 292 2.06 13.04 -2.87
CA LYS A 292 1.42 11.73 -2.57
C LYS A 292 1.28 10.81 -3.79
N VAL A 293 1.61 11.28 -4.99
CA VAL A 293 1.73 10.43 -6.19
C VAL A 293 2.86 9.43 -6.02
N PHE A 294 3.90 9.79 -5.26
CA PHE A 294 5.02 8.92 -4.94
C PHE A 294 5.06 8.57 -3.45
N ILE A 295 5.66 7.42 -3.15
CA ILE A 295 6.08 7.04 -1.81
C ILE A 295 7.58 7.24 -1.74
N THR A 296 8.05 8.17 -0.91
CA THR A 296 9.47 8.50 -0.78
C THR A 296 10.04 8.01 0.53
N GLN A 297 11.12 7.21 0.46
CA GLN A 297 11.83 6.72 1.62
C GLN A 297 13.33 6.72 1.36
N ALA A 298 14.11 7.21 2.32
CA ALA A 298 15.56 7.29 2.25
C ALA A 298 16.11 7.89 0.92
N GLY A 299 15.37 8.84 0.34
CA GLY A 299 15.76 9.49 -0.92
C GLY A 299 15.42 8.70 -2.20
N ILE A 300 14.71 7.59 -2.09
CA ILE A 300 14.17 6.81 -3.20
C ILE A 300 12.67 7.00 -3.25
N SER A 301 12.13 7.33 -4.43
CA SER A 301 10.72 7.58 -4.67
C SER A 301 10.15 6.55 -5.64
N THR A 302 9.11 5.83 -5.22
CA THR A 302 8.36 4.88 -6.05
C THR A 302 6.97 5.43 -6.32
N PRO A 303 6.41 5.28 -7.54
CA PRO A 303 5.01 5.60 -7.77
C PRO A 303 4.11 4.84 -6.78
N ARG A 304 3.12 5.51 -6.23
CA ARG A 304 2.17 4.89 -5.27
C ARG A 304 1.38 3.76 -5.92
N HIS A 305 1.10 3.89 -7.22
CA HIS A 305 0.43 2.88 -8.05
C HIS A 305 1.21 2.74 -9.36
N ARG A 306 1.42 1.51 -9.81
CA ARG A 306 1.94 1.17 -11.14
C ARG A 306 0.81 0.69 -12.03
#